data_6c2806cf5abc2e1bdd31058f1bc84974
#
_entry.id   6c2806cf5abc2e1bdd31058f1bc84974
#
_cell.length_a   1.000
_cell.length_b   1.000
_cell.length_c   1.000
_cell.angle_alpha   90.00
_cell.angle_beta   90.00
_cell.angle_gamma   90.00
#
_symmetry.space_group_name_H-M   'P 1'
#
loop_
_entity.id
_entity.type
_entity.pdbx_description
1 polymer ?
#
loop_
_entity_poly.entity_id
_entity_poly.type
_entity_poly.pdbx_seq_one_letter_code
_entity_poly.pdbx_strand_id
1 'polypeptide(L)'
;MHLETLRSAVLEANLEVVRRGLVLYTFGNASGIDRQSGLVAIKPSGVPYEDLKAADLVLTDLDGKIVEGTLRPSSDLATHLLLYRAFPAIGGIVHTHSEFATAWAQAGREIPPYGTTHADYFYGPVPVTEELTAEEVGSDYVLNTGHAIVRRFGKLDPLAVPAVLVAGHAPFCWGPTPADAAHNAVVLEAVARMAYYTSTLNAACSGVARHLMDRHYFRKHGADRTYGQPSG
;
A
#
# COMPACT_ATOMS: atom_id res chain seq x y z
N MET A 1 -1.03 -17.48 -12.32
CA MET A 1 -2.24 -16.71 -12.80
C MET A 1 -2.02 -16.42 -14.28
N HIS A 2 -3.07 -16.39 -15.09
CA HIS A 2 -2.88 -15.99 -16.50
C HIS A 2 -2.51 -14.50 -16.57
N LEU A 3 -1.55 -14.10 -17.42
CA LEU A 3 -1.05 -12.71 -17.48
C LEU A 3 -2.15 -11.68 -17.78
N GLU A 4 -3.14 -12.03 -18.57
CA GLU A 4 -4.33 -11.20 -18.82
C GLU A 4 -5.14 -10.97 -17.53
N THR A 5 -5.29 -12.02 -16.70
CA THR A 5 -5.98 -11.91 -15.41
C THR A 5 -5.21 -10.99 -14.46
N LEU A 6 -3.86 -11.08 -14.43
CA LEU A 6 -3.03 -10.18 -13.65
C LEU A 6 -3.19 -8.73 -14.09
N ARG A 7 -3.11 -8.46 -15.41
CA ARG A 7 -3.31 -7.12 -15.98
C ARG A 7 -4.69 -6.56 -15.62
N SER A 8 -5.73 -7.36 -15.78
CA SER A 8 -7.09 -6.93 -15.45
C SER A 8 -7.23 -6.59 -13.96
N ALA A 9 -6.66 -7.39 -13.07
CA ALA A 9 -6.68 -7.14 -11.63
C ALA A 9 -5.91 -5.87 -11.26
N VAL A 10 -4.76 -5.62 -11.88
CA VAL A 10 -3.94 -4.41 -11.65
C VAL A 10 -4.62 -3.18 -12.23
N LEU A 11 -5.22 -3.27 -13.42
CA LEU A 11 -6.04 -2.17 -13.97
C LEU A 11 -7.16 -1.80 -13.01
N GLU A 12 -7.92 -2.78 -12.54
CA GLU A 12 -9.05 -2.53 -11.62
C GLU A 12 -8.60 -1.89 -10.32
N ALA A 13 -7.46 -2.32 -9.74
CA ALA A 13 -6.87 -1.68 -8.56
C ALA A 13 -6.49 -0.21 -8.80
N ASN A 14 -5.93 0.11 -9.97
CA ASN A 14 -5.63 1.48 -10.38
C ASN A 14 -6.90 2.32 -10.54
N LEU A 15 -7.96 1.76 -11.13
CA LEU A 15 -9.23 2.47 -11.29
C LEU A 15 -9.99 2.62 -9.96
N GLU A 16 -9.84 1.67 -9.04
CA GLU A 16 -10.47 1.75 -7.71
C GLU A 16 -9.91 2.94 -6.90
N VAL A 17 -8.59 3.16 -6.89
CA VAL A 17 -8.02 4.32 -6.18
C VAL A 17 -8.48 5.66 -6.75
N VAL A 18 -8.77 5.73 -8.07
CA VAL A 18 -9.41 6.89 -8.70
C VAL A 18 -10.84 7.06 -8.22
N ARG A 19 -11.66 6.00 -8.31
CA ARG A 19 -13.07 6.04 -7.89
C ARG A 19 -13.24 6.45 -6.43
N ARG A 20 -12.23 6.15 -5.59
CA ARG A 20 -12.22 6.53 -4.17
C ARG A 20 -11.59 7.90 -3.88
N GLY A 21 -11.14 8.61 -4.91
CA GLY A 21 -10.57 9.95 -4.76
C GLY A 21 -9.21 9.96 -4.06
N LEU A 22 -8.41 8.88 -4.18
CA LEU A 22 -7.11 8.77 -3.54
C LEU A 22 -5.97 9.33 -4.40
N VAL A 23 -6.22 9.71 -5.63
CA VAL A 23 -5.22 10.17 -6.59
C VAL A 23 -5.63 11.48 -7.25
N LEU A 24 -4.63 12.27 -7.63
CA LEU A 24 -4.78 13.49 -8.41
C LEU A 24 -4.06 13.30 -9.75
N TYR A 25 -4.71 13.62 -10.86
CA TYR A 25 -4.14 13.51 -12.21
C TYR A 25 -3.57 12.10 -12.48
N THR A 26 -2.26 12.01 -12.71
CA THR A 26 -1.54 10.77 -12.98
C THR A 26 -0.76 10.24 -11.77
N PHE A 27 -0.88 10.90 -10.61
CA PHE A 27 -0.14 10.52 -9.40
C PHE A 27 -0.60 9.16 -8.87
N GLY A 28 0.34 8.47 -8.23
CA GLY A 28 0.07 7.15 -7.69
C GLY A 28 0.08 6.06 -8.75
N ASN A 29 0.03 4.83 -8.30
CA ASN A 29 0.01 3.64 -9.13
C ASN A 29 -0.36 2.41 -8.30
N ALA A 30 -0.77 1.36 -9.01
CA ALA A 30 -0.90 0.02 -8.45
C ALA A 30 -0.11 -0.97 -9.30
N SER A 31 0.35 -2.02 -8.66
CA SER A 31 0.99 -3.17 -9.28
C SER A 31 0.47 -4.49 -8.71
N GLY A 32 0.77 -5.58 -9.38
CA GLY A 32 0.51 -6.94 -8.92
C GLY A 32 1.57 -7.89 -9.42
N ILE A 33 1.80 -8.96 -8.68
CA ILE A 33 2.75 -10.02 -9.03
C ILE A 33 2.04 -11.36 -9.24
N ASP A 34 2.41 -12.05 -10.30
CA ASP A 34 2.18 -13.48 -10.41
C ASP A 34 3.39 -14.24 -9.86
N ARG A 35 3.25 -14.82 -8.68
CA ARG A 35 4.33 -15.54 -8.00
C ARG A 35 4.80 -16.79 -8.73
N GLN A 36 3.96 -17.38 -9.58
CA GLN A 36 4.33 -18.56 -10.35
C GLN A 36 5.29 -18.24 -11.49
N SER A 37 5.03 -17.16 -12.21
CA SER A 37 5.90 -16.71 -13.31
C SER A 37 7.01 -15.75 -12.86
N GLY A 38 6.88 -15.15 -11.67
CA GLY A 38 7.76 -14.09 -11.18
C GLY A 38 7.56 -12.75 -11.90
N LEU A 39 6.47 -12.59 -12.66
CA LEU A 39 6.20 -11.36 -13.41
C LEU A 39 5.34 -10.38 -12.64
N VAL A 40 5.68 -9.10 -12.76
CA VAL A 40 4.99 -7.96 -12.15
C VAL A 40 4.34 -7.12 -13.23
N ALA A 41 3.05 -6.86 -13.09
CA ALA A 41 2.34 -5.85 -13.89
C ALA A 41 2.26 -4.54 -13.09
N ILE A 42 2.58 -3.42 -13.74
CA ILE A 42 2.54 -2.09 -13.10
C ILE A 42 1.99 -1.04 -14.07
N LYS A 43 1.34 -0.01 -13.50
CA LYS A 43 0.87 1.16 -14.26
C LYS A 43 2.04 1.84 -14.99
N PRO A 44 1.88 2.21 -16.25
CA PRO A 44 2.86 3.03 -16.95
C PRO A 44 2.93 4.45 -16.37
N SER A 45 4.11 5.05 -16.45
CA SER A 45 4.37 6.41 -16.00
C SER A 45 3.59 7.43 -16.86
N GLY A 46 2.94 8.40 -16.21
CA GLY A 46 2.33 9.55 -16.87
C GLY A 46 1.09 9.29 -17.72
N VAL A 47 0.60 8.05 -17.79
CA VAL A 47 -0.65 7.74 -18.51
C VAL A 47 -1.86 8.14 -17.64
N PRO A 48 -2.77 8.99 -18.16
CA PRO A 48 -4.00 9.36 -17.47
C PRO A 48 -4.85 8.12 -17.16
N TYR A 49 -5.52 8.14 -16.01
CA TYR A 49 -6.31 6.99 -15.58
C TYR A 49 -7.54 6.73 -16.46
N GLU A 50 -8.13 7.78 -17.03
CA GLU A 50 -9.25 7.71 -17.97
C GLU A 50 -8.90 7.01 -19.28
N ASP A 51 -7.63 7.04 -19.67
CA ASP A 51 -7.13 6.42 -20.91
C ASP A 51 -6.52 5.04 -20.66
N LEU A 52 -6.27 4.68 -19.38
CA LEU A 52 -5.52 3.49 -19.01
C LEU A 52 -6.28 2.21 -19.34
N LYS A 53 -5.62 1.31 -20.06
CA LYS A 53 -6.15 -0.01 -20.46
C LYS A 53 -5.25 -1.12 -19.92
N ALA A 54 -5.78 -2.33 -19.81
CA ALA A 54 -5.02 -3.49 -19.36
C ALA A 54 -3.79 -3.77 -20.24
N ALA A 55 -3.89 -3.50 -21.55
CA ALA A 55 -2.79 -3.66 -22.49
C ALA A 55 -1.64 -2.65 -22.29
N ASP A 56 -1.90 -1.51 -21.65
CA ASP A 56 -0.90 -0.48 -21.39
C ASP A 56 -0.02 -0.82 -20.18
N LEU A 57 -0.47 -1.73 -19.30
CA LEU A 57 0.30 -2.15 -18.14
C LEU A 57 1.59 -2.84 -18.55
N VAL A 58 2.71 -2.38 -17.99
CA VAL A 58 4.04 -2.90 -18.30
C VAL A 58 4.29 -4.14 -17.46
N LEU A 59 4.72 -5.23 -18.12
CA LEU A 59 5.18 -6.45 -17.44
C LEU A 59 6.70 -6.41 -17.30
N THR A 60 7.17 -6.60 -16.08
CA THR A 60 8.60 -6.75 -15.78
C THR A 60 8.86 -8.05 -15.03
N ASP A 61 10.09 -8.53 -15.09
CA ASP A 61 10.57 -9.49 -14.11
C ASP A 61 10.92 -8.78 -12.79
N LEU A 62 11.32 -9.54 -11.79
CA LEU A 62 11.72 -8.98 -10.49
C LEU A 62 13.04 -8.17 -10.54
N ASP A 63 13.82 -8.27 -11.61
CA ASP A 63 15.03 -7.47 -11.81
C ASP A 63 14.75 -6.16 -12.56
N GLY A 64 13.46 -5.92 -12.87
CA GLY A 64 13.01 -4.69 -13.52
C GLY A 64 13.17 -4.69 -15.04
N LYS A 65 13.56 -5.81 -15.63
CA LYS A 65 13.63 -5.96 -17.08
C LYS A 65 12.22 -6.04 -17.65
N ILE A 66 11.91 -5.18 -18.61
CA ILE A 66 10.61 -5.22 -19.31
C ILE A 66 10.55 -6.51 -20.13
N VAL A 67 9.55 -7.33 -19.84
CA VAL A 67 9.24 -8.58 -20.55
C VAL A 67 8.20 -8.33 -21.64
N GLU A 68 7.22 -7.46 -21.35
CA GLU A 68 6.17 -7.11 -22.29
C GLU A 68 5.66 -5.70 -22.02
N GLY A 69 5.35 -4.96 -23.09
CA GLY A 69 4.91 -3.57 -23.07
C GLY A 69 5.92 -2.66 -23.74
N THR A 70 5.45 -1.53 -24.27
CA THR A 70 6.26 -0.51 -24.96
C THR A 70 6.37 0.79 -24.20
N LEU A 71 5.52 0.96 -23.17
CA LEU A 71 5.48 2.14 -22.32
C LEU A 71 6.54 2.06 -21.22
N ARG A 72 6.93 3.21 -20.68
CA ARG A 72 7.80 3.25 -19.51
C ARG A 72 7.00 2.85 -18.27
N PRO A 73 7.48 1.93 -17.42
CA PRO A 73 6.82 1.61 -16.16
C PRO A 73 6.78 2.85 -15.23
N SER A 74 5.94 2.79 -14.19
CA SER A 74 5.96 3.78 -13.11
C SER A 74 7.37 4.01 -12.59
N SER A 75 7.68 5.26 -12.21
CA SER A 75 8.93 5.62 -11.54
C SER A 75 9.15 4.83 -10.25
N ASP A 76 8.09 4.39 -9.59
CA ASP A 76 8.15 3.67 -8.32
C ASP A 76 8.46 2.17 -8.47
N LEU A 77 8.71 1.70 -9.70
CA LEU A 77 8.92 0.28 -9.99
C LEU A 77 9.97 -0.36 -9.05
N ALA A 78 11.12 0.29 -8.84
CA ALA A 78 12.19 -0.28 -8.02
C ALA A 78 11.75 -0.51 -6.56
N THR A 79 10.97 0.42 -6.00
CA THR A 79 10.34 0.23 -4.67
C THR A 79 9.42 -1.00 -4.66
N HIS A 80 8.51 -1.11 -5.64
CA HIS A 80 7.57 -2.23 -5.73
C HIS A 80 8.29 -3.58 -5.84
N LEU A 81 9.29 -3.68 -6.71
CA LEU A 81 10.06 -4.91 -6.90
C LEU A 81 10.80 -5.32 -5.63
N LEU A 82 11.41 -4.36 -4.92
CA LEU A 82 12.07 -4.63 -3.64
C LEU A 82 11.07 -5.15 -2.59
N LEU A 83 9.89 -4.54 -2.49
CA LEU A 83 8.86 -4.98 -1.55
C LEU A 83 8.32 -6.38 -1.90
N TYR A 84 8.14 -6.71 -3.18
CA TYR A 84 7.76 -8.07 -3.59
C TYR A 84 8.82 -9.13 -3.22
N ARG A 85 10.11 -8.77 -3.26
CA ARG A 85 11.19 -9.67 -2.80
C ARG A 85 11.21 -9.81 -1.29
N ALA A 86 11.05 -8.69 -0.57
CA ALA A 86 11.15 -8.66 0.89
C ALA A 86 9.92 -9.27 1.58
N PHE A 87 8.73 -9.16 0.97
CA PHE A 87 7.46 -9.60 1.53
C PHE A 87 6.80 -10.65 0.63
N PRO A 88 7.20 -11.93 0.72
CA PRO A 88 6.73 -12.95 -0.21
C PRO A 88 5.21 -13.23 -0.16
N ALA A 89 4.54 -12.85 0.93
CA ALA A 89 3.11 -13.07 1.11
C ALA A 89 2.22 -11.98 0.45
N ILE A 90 2.79 -10.85 -0.01
CA ILE A 90 2.01 -9.83 -0.69
C ILE A 90 1.91 -10.12 -2.20
N GLY A 91 0.76 -9.81 -2.81
CA GLY A 91 0.51 -10.01 -4.24
C GLY A 91 0.11 -8.72 -4.98
N GLY A 92 -0.18 -7.65 -4.24
CA GLY A 92 -0.45 -6.33 -4.80
C GLY A 92 0.14 -5.22 -3.95
N ILE A 93 0.50 -4.10 -4.59
CA ILE A 93 1.00 -2.88 -3.95
C ILE A 93 0.30 -1.69 -4.59
N VAL A 94 -0.07 -0.72 -3.76
CA VAL A 94 -0.62 0.59 -4.15
C VAL A 94 0.20 1.69 -3.49
N HIS A 95 0.61 2.66 -4.28
CA HIS A 95 1.17 3.93 -3.82
C HIS A 95 0.24 5.07 -4.23
N THR A 96 -0.07 5.96 -3.31
CA THR A 96 -0.89 7.15 -3.56
C THR A 96 -0.32 8.36 -2.85
N HIS A 97 -0.79 9.56 -3.23
CA HIS A 97 -0.59 10.78 -2.45
C HIS A 97 -1.93 11.25 -1.87
N SER A 98 -2.68 10.31 -1.28
CA SER A 98 -3.97 10.59 -0.64
C SER A 98 -3.79 11.56 0.53
N GLU A 99 -4.74 12.47 0.71
CA GLU A 99 -4.57 13.72 1.46
C GLU A 99 -4.14 13.48 2.92
N PHE A 100 -4.91 12.69 3.66
CA PHE A 100 -4.66 12.54 5.10
C PHE A 100 -3.48 11.61 5.40
N ALA A 101 -3.34 10.50 4.68
CA ALA A 101 -2.19 9.62 4.88
C ALA A 101 -0.88 10.31 4.51
N THR A 102 -0.88 11.10 3.43
CA THR A 102 0.28 11.92 3.05
C THR A 102 0.59 13.00 4.09
N ALA A 103 -0.44 13.65 4.67
CA ALA A 103 -0.22 14.63 5.75
C ALA A 103 0.47 14.00 6.97
N TRP A 104 0.09 12.78 7.37
CA TRP A 104 0.78 12.04 8.44
C TRP A 104 2.23 11.68 8.05
N ALA A 105 2.46 11.26 6.80
CA ALA A 105 3.80 10.98 6.28
C ALA A 105 4.70 12.22 6.32
N GLN A 106 4.19 13.38 5.86
CA GLN A 106 4.89 14.66 5.89
C GLN A 106 5.18 15.14 7.32
N ALA A 107 4.29 14.85 8.26
CA ALA A 107 4.49 15.15 9.67
C ALA A 107 5.50 14.22 10.36
N GLY A 108 6.00 13.18 9.67
CA GLY A 108 6.91 12.19 10.26
C GLY A 108 6.27 11.39 11.40
N ARG A 109 4.94 11.23 11.40
CA ARG A 109 4.19 10.60 12.48
C ARG A 109 3.47 9.35 12.02
N GLU A 110 3.53 8.29 12.82
CA GLU A 110 2.69 7.10 12.64
C GLU A 110 1.22 7.44 12.89
N ILE A 111 0.30 6.68 12.29
CA ILE A 111 -1.14 6.82 12.53
C ILE A 111 -1.52 5.95 13.72
N PRO A 112 -1.94 6.55 14.85
CA PRO A 112 -2.32 5.79 16.04
C PRO A 112 -3.63 5.00 15.86
N PRO A 113 -3.76 3.83 16.47
CA PRO A 113 -4.97 3.01 16.39
C PRO A 113 -6.04 3.53 17.34
N TYR A 114 -6.67 4.65 17.05
CA TYR A 114 -7.64 5.28 17.94
C TYR A 114 -9.00 4.58 17.99
N GLY A 115 -9.38 3.84 16.96
CA GLY A 115 -10.72 3.27 16.89
C GLY A 115 -10.78 1.86 16.32
N THR A 116 -11.96 1.27 16.40
CA THR A 116 -12.21 -0.10 15.97
C THR A 116 -12.12 -0.27 14.44
N THR A 117 -12.40 0.79 13.66
CA THR A 117 -12.20 0.77 12.20
C THR A 117 -10.72 0.56 11.87
N HIS A 118 -9.81 1.22 12.58
CA HIS A 118 -8.37 0.99 12.46
C HIS A 118 -8.02 -0.45 12.85
N ALA A 119 -8.49 -0.89 14.04
CA ALA A 119 -8.22 -2.21 14.58
C ALA A 119 -8.74 -3.37 13.69
N ASP A 120 -9.76 -3.14 12.88
CA ASP A 120 -10.28 -4.12 11.94
C ASP A 120 -9.31 -4.43 10.77
N TYR A 121 -8.31 -3.58 10.51
CA TYR A 121 -7.43 -3.69 9.33
C TYR A 121 -5.93 -3.63 9.65
N PHE A 122 -5.54 -2.95 10.72
CA PHE A 122 -4.15 -2.74 11.11
C PHE A 122 -3.95 -3.15 12.56
N TYR A 123 -3.10 -4.14 12.79
CA TYR A 123 -2.81 -4.67 14.12
C TYR A 123 -1.71 -3.88 14.81
N GLY A 124 -2.02 -2.64 15.14
CA GLY A 124 -1.11 -1.68 15.72
C GLY A 124 -1.14 -0.34 14.97
N PRO A 125 -0.26 0.60 15.29
CA PRO A 125 -0.15 1.85 14.56
C PRO A 125 0.31 1.57 13.12
N VAL A 126 -0.14 2.40 12.16
CA VAL A 126 0.47 2.40 10.82
C VAL A 126 1.82 3.11 10.92
N PRO A 127 2.93 2.42 10.64
CA PRO A 127 4.26 2.94 10.88
C PRO A 127 4.65 4.04 9.87
N VAL A 128 5.55 4.93 10.30
CA VAL A 128 6.28 5.83 9.42
C VAL A 128 7.74 5.36 9.34
N THR A 129 8.39 5.52 8.19
CA THR A 129 9.82 5.24 8.02
C THR A 129 10.66 6.31 8.71
N GLU A 130 11.94 6.05 8.87
CA GLU A 130 12.92 7.12 9.06
C GLU A 130 13.00 7.98 7.79
N GLU A 131 13.43 9.24 7.95
CA GLU A 131 13.76 10.08 6.80
C GLU A 131 14.94 9.48 6.03
N LEU A 132 14.91 9.59 4.70
CA LEU A 132 16.05 9.22 3.87
C LEU A 132 17.20 10.20 4.10
N THR A 133 18.42 9.68 4.20
CA THR A 133 19.61 10.51 4.28
C THR A 133 19.89 11.24 2.97
N ALA A 134 20.70 12.30 3.02
CA ALA A 134 21.11 13.02 1.82
C ALA A 134 21.80 12.11 0.78
N GLU A 135 22.55 11.12 1.25
CA GLU A 135 23.19 10.13 0.39
C GLU A 135 22.15 9.21 -0.30
N GLU A 136 21.18 8.72 0.45
CA GLU A 136 20.08 7.88 -0.09
C GLU A 136 19.24 8.64 -1.11
N VAL A 137 18.96 9.92 -0.86
CA VAL A 137 18.25 10.79 -1.82
C VAL A 137 19.10 11.10 -3.05
N GLY A 138 20.39 11.35 -2.87
CA GLY A 138 21.32 11.70 -3.95
C GLY A 138 21.76 10.53 -4.84
N SER A 139 21.47 9.29 -4.45
CA SER A 139 21.78 8.08 -5.22
C SER A 139 20.55 7.52 -5.92
N ASP A 140 20.09 6.32 -5.54
CA ASP A 140 18.86 5.71 -6.08
C ASP A 140 17.69 5.93 -5.13
N TYR A 141 17.08 7.11 -5.19
CA TYR A 141 15.97 7.52 -4.32
C TYR A 141 14.84 6.50 -4.25
N VAL A 142 14.44 5.95 -5.40
CA VAL A 142 13.29 5.04 -5.50
C VAL A 142 13.60 3.69 -4.84
N LEU A 143 14.79 3.15 -5.10
CA LEU A 143 15.23 1.92 -4.46
C LEU A 143 15.43 2.12 -2.95
N ASN A 144 16.01 3.25 -2.55
CA ASN A 144 16.25 3.58 -1.14
C ASN A 144 14.95 3.82 -0.37
N THR A 145 13.90 4.32 -1.02
CA THR A 145 12.54 4.33 -0.46
C THR A 145 12.09 2.91 -0.09
N GLY A 146 12.28 1.95 -0.98
CA GLY A 146 12.00 0.55 -0.70
C GLY A 146 12.83 0.01 0.46
N HIS A 147 14.13 0.32 0.52
CA HIS A 147 14.99 -0.08 1.63
C HIS A 147 14.54 0.50 2.98
N ALA A 148 14.13 1.77 3.02
CA ALA A 148 13.60 2.40 4.22
C ALA A 148 12.32 1.69 4.72
N ILE A 149 11.42 1.31 3.81
CA ILE A 149 10.23 0.53 4.13
C ILE A 149 10.61 -0.83 4.73
N VAL A 150 11.51 -1.56 4.07
CA VAL A 150 11.96 -2.89 4.55
C VAL A 150 12.64 -2.78 5.92
N ARG A 151 13.50 -1.79 6.14
CA ARG A 151 14.11 -1.54 7.46
C ARG A 151 13.04 -1.31 8.53
N ARG A 152 12.02 -0.50 8.23
CA ARG A 152 10.93 -0.21 9.17
C ARG A 152 10.12 -1.46 9.53
N PHE A 153 10.02 -2.41 8.61
CA PHE A 153 9.29 -3.67 8.79
C PHE A 153 10.12 -4.83 9.36
N GLY A 154 11.37 -4.64 9.73
CA GLY A 154 12.25 -5.72 10.21
C GLY A 154 11.70 -6.55 11.38
N LYS A 155 10.72 -6.01 12.15
CA LYS A 155 10.05 -6.69 13.28
C LYS A 155 8.52 -6.69 13.16
N LEU A 156 7.97 -6.20 12.05
CA LEU A 156 6.54 -6.11 11.83
C LEU A 156 6.10 -7.16 10.80
N ASP A 157 4.93 -7.72 11.01
CA ASP A 157 4.30 -8.57 10.00
C ASP A 157 3.61 -7.68 8.95
N PRO A 158 4.04 -7.72 7.68
CA PRO A 158 3.44 -6.91 6.63
C PRO A 158 1.97 -7.26 6.34
N LEU A 159 1.50 -8.45 6.68
CA LEU A 159 0.08 -8.78 6.54
C LEU A 159 -0.74 -8.31 7.74
N ALA A 160 -0.14 -8.19 8.91
CA ALA A 160 -0.83 -7.64 10.08
C ALA A 160 -0.97 -6.12 10.03
N VAL A 161 -0.02 -5.43 9.38
CA VAL A 161 -0.05 -3.97 9.17
C VAL A 161 0.24 -3.71 7.68
N PRO A 162 -0.76 -3.84 6.78
CA PRO A 162 -0.54 -3.79 5.34
C PRO A 162 -0.38 -2.38 4.76
N ALA A 163 0.30 -1.50 5.47
CA ALA A 163 0.59 -0.13 5.04
C ALA A 163 1.80 0.46 5.76
N VAL A 164 2.43 1.46 5.14
CA VAL A 164 3.51 2.26 5.69
C VAL A 164 3.41 3.70 5.17
N LEU A 165 3.84 4.65 5.97
CA LEU A 165 4.07 6.02 5.57
C LEU A 165 5.56 6.21 5.32
N VAL A 166 5.94 6.70 4.15
CA VAL A 166 7.32 7.13 3.88
C VAL A 166 7.47 8.57 4.35
N ALA A 167 8.37 8.81 5.30
CA ALA A 167 8.58 10.14 5.89
C ALA A 167 8.86 11.20 4.81
N GLY A 168 8.16 12.34 4.89
CA GLY A 168 8.29 13.43 3.93
C GLY A 168 7.74 13.12 2.53
N HIS A 169 7.13 11.95 2.30
CA HIS A 169 6.65 11.54 0.99
C HIS A 169 5.15 11.17 1.06
N ALA A 170 4.81 9.88 1.14
CA ALA A 170 3.43 9.43 1.01
C ALA A 170 3.29 7.93 1.40
N PRO A 171 2.05 7.38 1.44
CA PRO A 171 1.83 5.99 1.83
C PRO A 171 2.13 4.97 0.71
N PHE A 172 2.54 3.79 1.14
CA PHE A 172 2.46 2.54 0.39
C PHE A 172 1.55 1.57 1.13
N CYS A 173 0.66 0.91 0.39
CA CYS A 173 -0.23 -0.13 0.89
C CYS A 173 -0.05 -1.41 0.09
N TRP A 174 -0.31 -2.54 0.70
CA TRP A 174 -0.22 -3.82 0.01
C TRP A 174 -1.27 -4.80 0.51
N GLY A 175 -1.35 -5.95 -0.12
CA GLY A 175 -2.21 -7.05 0.26
C GLY A 175 -1.89 -8.31 -0.52
N PRO A 176 -2.55 -9.44 -0.20
CA PRO A 176 -2.40 -10.70 -0.94
C PRO A 176 -2.73 -10.59 -2.44
N THR A 177 -3.56 -9.63 -2.82
CA THR A 177 -3.94 -9.35 -4.21
C THR A 177 -3.89 -7.83 -4.50
N PRO A 178 -3.88 -7.39 -5.78
CA PRO A 178 -4.03 -5.99 -6.13
C PRO A 178 -5.31 -5.35 -5.58
N ALA A 179 -6.41 -6.09 -5.54
CA ALA A 179 -7.68 -5.63 -4.97
C ALA A 179 -7.58 -5.38 -3.46
N ASP A 180 -6.91 -6.28 -2.72
CA ASP A 180 -6.66 -6.09 -1.29
C ASP A 180 -5.77 -4.86 -1.03
N ALA A 181 -4.75 -4.65 -1.86
CA ALA A 181 -3.88 -3.48 -1.76
C ALA A 181 -4.66 -2.17 -1.95
N ALA A 182 -5.54 -2.11 -2.97
CA ALA A 182 -6.41 -0.96 -3.21
C ALA A 182 -7.40 -0.75 -2.06
N HIS A 183 -8.01 -1.84 -1.55
CA HIS A 183 -8.89 -1.79 -0.40
C HIS A 183 -8.18 -1.24 0.85
N ASN A 184 -6.98 -1.72 1.14
CA ASN A 184 -6.18 -1.25 2.27
C ASN A 184 -5.78 0.22 2.13
N ALA A 185 -5.51 0.71 0.91
CA ALA A 185 -5.25 2.13 0.66
C ALA A 185 -6.49 3.00 0.97
N VAL A 186 -7.68 2.55 0.58
CA VAL A 186 -8.94 3.25 0.91
C VAL A 186 -9.18 3.31 2.42
N VAL A 187 -8.97 2.18 3.10
CA VAL A 187 -9.13 2.13 4.57
C VAL A 187 -8.06 2.98 5.25
N LEU A 188 -6.81 2.95 4.77
CA LEU A 188 -5.73 3.78 5.31
C LEU A 188 -6.10 5.26 5.29
N GLU A 189 -6.57 5.76 4.16
CA GLU A 189 -6.97 7.18 4.04
C GLU A 189 -8.11 7.53 5.00
N ALA A 190 -9.09 6.64 5.13
CA ALA A 190 -10.21 6.84 6.06
C ALA A 190 -9.75 6.88 7.52
N VAL A 191 -8.89 5.95 7.96
CA VAL A 191 -8.39 5.94 9.34
C VAL A 191 -7.39 7.07 9.61
N ALA A 192 -6.60 7.48 8.62
CA ALA A 192 -5.72 8.64 8.71
C ALA A 192 -6.52 9.92 8.97
N ARG A 193 -7.63 10.11 8.23
CA ARG A 193 -8.56 11.22 8.43
C ARG A 193 -9.22 11.18 9.80
N MET A 194 -9.73 10.00 10.23
CA MET A 194 -10.33 9.84 11.56
C MET A 194 -9.30 10.15 12.66
N ALA A 195 -8.06 9.67 12.52
CA ALA A 195 -7.00 9.91 13.48
C ALA A 195 -6.63 11.39 13.58
N TYR A 196 -6.60 12.11 12.45
CA TYR A 196 -6.39 13.55 12.44
C TYR A 196 -7.47 14.29 13.24
N TYR A 197 -8.76 14.01 12.99
CA TYR A 197 -9.84 14.62 13.75
C TYR A 197 -9.83 14.22 15.22
N THR A 198 -9.55 12.96 15.54
CA THR A 198 -9.44 12.50 16.92
C THR A 198 -8.35 13.25 17.68
N SER A 199 -7.16 13.40 17.08
CA SER A 199 -6.04 14.16 17.66
C SER A 199 -6.37 15.64 17.84
N THR A 200 -7.18 16.22 16.95
CA THR A 200 -7.65 17.61 17.04
C THR A 200 -8.68 17.78 18.15
N LEU A 201 -9.61 16.84 18.28
CA LEU A 201 -10.64 16.87 19.31
C LEU A 201 -10.09 16.59 20.72
N ASN A 202 -9.12 15.69 20.83
CA ASN A 202 -8.46 15.33 22.07
C ASN A 202 -7.00 14.96 21.82
N ALA A 203 -6.10 15.90 22.00
CA ALA A 203 -4.66 15.69 21.84
C ALA A 203 -4.05 14.66 22.81
N ALA A 204 -4.73 14.39 23.93
CA ALA A 204 -4.32 13.38 24.92
C ALA A 204 -4.95 12.00 24.67
N CYS A 205 -5.68 11.81 23.56
CA CYS A 205 -6.30 10.53 23.24
C CYS A 205 -5.23 9.44 23.09
N SER A 206 -5.40 8.35 23.83
CA SER A 206 -4.60 7.13 23.67
C SER A 206 -5.23 6.19 22.63
N GLY A 207 -4.43 5.30 22.06
CA GLY A 207 -4.94 4.23 21.20
C GLY A 207 -5.92 3.30 21.94
N VAL A 208 -6.66 2.49 21.17
CA VAL A 208 -7.56 1.49 21.75
C VAL A 208 -6.80 0.50 22.63
N ALA A 209 -7.46 0.04 23.69
CA ALA A 209 -6.89 -0.97 24.56
C ALA A 209 -6.62 -2.29 23.80
N ARG A 210 -5.58 -3.02 24.20
CA ARG A 210 -5.13 -4.25 23.54
C ARG A 210 -6.25 -5.26 23.32
N HIS A 211 -7.08 -5.52 24.34
CA HIS A 211 -8.18 -6.47 24.22
C HIS A 211 -9.24 -6.05 23.18
N LEU A 212 -9.44 -4.75 22.96
CA LEU A 212 -10.34 -4.24 21.92
C LEU A 212 -9.71 -4.37 20.54
N MET A 213 -8.40 -4.09 20.40
CA MET A 213 -7.62 -4.35 19.21
C MET A 213 -7.71 -5.82 18.80
N ASP A 214 -7.40 -6.74 19.72
CA ASP A 214 -7.42 -8.18 19.50
C ASP A 214 -8.82 -8.64 19.05
N ARG A 215 -9.87 -8.18 19.76
CA ARG A 215 -11.26 -8.52 19.42
C ARG A 215 -11.63 -8.14 17.99
N HIS A 216 -11.25 -6.93 17.56
CA HIS A 216 -11.60 -6.42 16.24
C HIS A 216 -10.75 -7.02 15.13
N TYR A 217 -9.44 -7.13 15.35
CA TYR A 217 -8.56 -7.70 14.35
C TYR A 217 -8.85 -9.19 14.11
N PHE A 218 -8.89 -10.01 15.16
CA PHE A 218 -9.02 -11.46 15.00
C PHE A 218 -10.41 -11.91 14.53
N ARG A 219 -11.48 -11.13 14.76
CA ARG A 219 -12.78 -11.45 14.15
C ARG A 219 -12.78 -11.42 12.62
N LYS A 220 -11.83 -10.69 12.00
CA LYS A 220 -11.67 -10.60 10.53
C LYS A 220 -10.54 -11.47 10.00
N HIS A 221 -9.43 -11.54 10.74
CA HIS A 221 -8.16 -12.13 10.28
C HIS A 221 -7.76 -13.38 11.05
N GLY A 222 -8.44 -13.72 12.15
CA GLY A 222 -8.15 -14.89 12.97
C GLY A 222 -8.61 -16.21 12.32
N ALA A 223 -8.13 -17.32 12.87
CA ALA A 223 -8.53 -18.68 12.44
C ALA A 223 -10.05 -18.89 12.58
N ASP A 224 -10.65 -18.32 13.66
CA ASP A 224 -12.08 -18.40 13.95
C ASP A 224 -12.82 -17.11 13.55
N ARG A 225 -12.50 -16.56 12.39
CA ARG A 225 -13.12 -15.34 11.89
C ARG A 225 -14.63 -15.47 11.80
N THR A 226 -15.33 -14.44 12.30
CA THR A 226 -16.81 -14.39 12.32
C THR A 226 -17.38 -13.27 11.45
N TYR A 227 -16.52 -12.46 10.82
CA TYR A 227 -16.95 -11.34 9.98
C TYR A 227 -17.14 -11.81 8.53
N GLY A 228 -18.25 -11.36 7.92
CA GLY A 228 -18.63 -11.71 6.56
C GLY A 228 -19.70 -12.81 6.51
N GLN A 229 -20.11 -13.16 5.29
CA GLN A 229 -21.02 -14.27 5.07
C GLN A 229 -20.24 -15.60 5.13
N PRO A 230 -20.85 -16.69 5.60
CA PRO A 230 -20.25 -18.03 5.49
C PRO A 230 -19.87 -18.31 4.04
N SER A 231 -18.70 -18.88 3.84
CA SER A 231 -18.33 -19.43 2.53
C SER A 231 -19.32 -20.57 2.23
N GLY A 232 -20.21 -20.38 1.24
CA GLY A 232 -21.10 -21.42 0.78
C GLY A 232 -20.35 -22.57 0.12
#